data_e36aa29459fdff26e6f592b023ff966e
#
_entry.id   e36aa29459fdff26e6f592b023ff966e
#
_cell.length_a   1.000
_cell.length_b   1.000
_cell.length_c   1.000
_cell.angle_alpha   90.00
_cell.angle_beta   90.00
_cell.angle_gamma   90.00
#
_symmetry.space_group_name_H-M   'P 1'
#
loop_
_entity.id
_entity.type
_entity.pdbx_description
1 polymer ?
#
loop_
_entity_poly.entity_id
_entity_poly.type
_entity_poly.pdbx_seq_one_letter_code
_entity_poly.pdbx_strand_id
1 'polypeptide(L)'
;LESGMLQLKLDWCDLEDVVSGALRRSKEHTQSYKIKVEIADDLPLIYADAALLEHVVLNLLDNAVKYSVEGSEIEIQTCLDDSEVIVMVKDLGLGVTAKDLPHLFDKFYRARQTEKISGTGLGLAICKGIVDAHRGRIWAKQRTGGGSIFAFALPVTLPEEKAGEKND
;
A
#
# COMPACT_ATOMS: atom_id res chain seq x y z
N LEU A 1 9.71 19.38 -18.62
CA LEU A 1 10.08 18.77 -17.34
C LEU A 1 9.85 17.28 -17.46
N GLU A 2 10.90 16.58 -17.76
CA GLU A 2 10.91 15.12 -17.73
C GLU A 2 10.56 14.68 -16.32
N SER A 3 9.38 14.09 -16.16
CA SER A 3 9.10 13.31 -14.99
C SER A 3 10.10 12.18 -14.98
N GLY A 4 11.13 12.27 -14.15
CA GLY A 4 12.11 11.21 -13.99
C GLY A 4 11.36 9.90 -13.74
N MET A 5 11.47 8.96 -14.68
CA MET A 5 10.90 7.64 -14.47
C MET A 5 11.57 7.01 -13.25
N LEU A 6 10.76 6.54 -12.32
CA LEU A 6 11.24 5.84 -11.14
C LEU A 6 12.02 4.59 -11.57
N GLN A 7 13.31 4.55 -11.25
CA GLN A 7 14.14 3.39 -11.54
C GLN A 7 13.98 2.35 -10.42
N LEU A 8 13.40 1.21 -10.76
CA LEU A 8 13.22 0.11 -9.84
C LEU A 8 14.48 -0.74 -9.73
N LYS A 9 14.84 -1.10 -8.50
CA LYS A 9 15.83 -2.13 -8.20
C LYS A 9 15.09 -3.45 -7.98
N LEU A 10 14.73 -4.12 -9.07
CA LEU A 10 13.92 -5.33 -9.04
C LEU A 10 14.75 -6.53 -8.59
N ASP A 11 14.21 -7.29 -7.66
CA ASP A 11 14.71 -8.57 -7.22
C ASP A 11 13.55 -9.43 -6.70
N TRP A 12 13.78 -10.70 -6.51
CA TRP A 12 12.80 -11.57 -5.87
C TRP A 12 12.63 -11.17 -4.41
N CYS A 13 11.40 -10.91 -4.00
CA CYS A 13 11.11 -10.54 -2.63
C CYS A 13 9.87 -11.26 -2.09
N ASP A 14 9.88 -11.40 -0.77
CA ASP A 14 8.77 -11.94 0.01
C ASP A 14 7.96 -10.79 0.57
N LEU A 15 6.65 -10.78 0.32
CA LEU A 15 5.76 -9.75 0.87
C LEU A 15 5.64 -9.80 2.39
N GLU A 16 5.83 -10.96 3.01
CA GLU A 16 5.88 -11.07 4.47
C GLU A 16 7.05 -10.25 5.03
N ASP A 17 8.21 -10.32 4.40
CA ASP A 17 9.38 -9.51 4.78
C ASP A 17 9.13 -8.02 4.60
N VAL A 18 8.47 -7.63 3.50
CA VAL A 18 8.09 -6.23 3.23
C VAL A 18 7.15 -5.70 4.31
N VAL A 19 6.10 -6.43 4.65
CA VAL A 19 5.14 -6.05 5.70
C VAL A 19 5.82 -5.99 7.06
N SER A 20 6.63 -6.98 7.39
CA SER A 20 7.38 -7.03 8.65
C SER A 20 8.37 -5.88 8.78
N GLY A 21 9.05 -5.52 7.69
CA GLY A 21 9.95 -4.37 7.63
C GLY A 21 9.20 -3.05 7.90
N ALA A 22 8.07 -2.85 7.24
CA ALA A 22 7.23 -1.68 7.46
C ALA A 22 6.72 -1.58 8.91
N LEU A 23 6.30 -2.68 9.50
CA LEU A 23 5.85 -2.73 10.89
C LEU A 23 6.96 -2.37 11.87
N ARG A 24 8.17 -2.89 11.67
CA ARG A 24 9.33 -2.53 12.52
C ARG A 24 9.62 -1.03 12.45
N ARG A 25 9.59 -0.43 11.27
CA ARG A 25 9.87 1.00 11.06
C ARG A 25 8.75 1.91 11.58
N SER A 26 7.52 1.43 11.63
CA SER A 26 6.37 2.19 12.13
C SER A 26 6.09 1.96 13.62
N LYS A 27 6.89 1.17 14.32
CA LYS A 27 6.63 0.71 15.68
C LYS A 27 6.31 1.83 16.67
N GLU A 28 7.05 2.94 16.61
CA GLU A 28 6.81 4.10 17.50
C GLU A 28 5.44 4.74 17.25
N HIS A 29 5.00 4.80 15.99
CA HIS A 29 3.73 5.41 15.61
C HIS A 29 2.53 4.47 15.84
N THR A 30 2.75 3.18 15.80
CA THR A 30 1.69 2.17 15.91
C THR A 30 1.52 1.58 17.31
N GLN A 31 2.39 1.91 18.26
CA GLN A 31 2.39 1.31 19.60
C GLN A 31 1.10 1.54 20.39
N SER A 32 0.37 2.62 20.09
CA SER A 32 -0.92 2.95 20.73
C SER A 32 -2.12 2.31 20.04
N TYR A 33 -1.89 1.47 19.03
CA TYR A 33 -2.92 0.81 18.24
C TYR A 33 -2.82 -0.71 18.37
N LYS A 34 -3.92 -1.39 18.14
CA LYS A 34 -3.95 -2.85 18.05
C LYS A 34 -3.65 -3.26 16.62
N ILE A 35 -2.46 -3.76 16.37
CA ILE A 35 -2.07 -4.20 15.03
C ILE A 35 -2.39 -5.67 14.86
N LYS A 36 -3.25 -5.98 13.90
CA LYS A 36 -3.58 -7.33 13.48
C LYS A 36 -2.94 -7.60 12.12
N VAL A 37 -2.23 -8.71 11.98
CA VAL A 37 -1.54 -9.09 10.75
C VAL A 37 -2.00 -10.48 10.31
N GLU A 38 -2.52 -10.56 9.10
CA GLU A 38 -2.94 -11.81 8.46
C GLU A 38 -2.22 -11.96 7.12
N ILE A 39 -1.14 -12.71 7.11
CA ILE A 39 -0.38 -13.03 5.89
C ILE A 39 -0.87 -14.37 5.36
N ALA A 40 -1.26 -14.41 4.08
CA ALA A 40 -1.65 -15.66 3.44
C ALA A 40 -0.44 -16.60 3.29
N ASP A 41 -0.65 -17.89 3.59
CA ASP A 41 0.40 -18.90 3.55
C ASP A 41 0.88 -19.26 2.12
N ASP A 42 0.06 -18.96 1.12
CA ASP A 42 0.27 -19.35 -0.28
C ASP A 42 0.87 -18.24 -1.16
N LEU A 43 1.39 -17.16 -0.56
CA LEU A 43 1.98 -16.07 -1.33
C LEU A 43 3.28 -16.52 -2.03
N PRO A 44 3.36 -16.32 -3.36
CA PRO A 44 4.60 -16.54 -4.08
C PRO A 44 5.58 -15.39 -3.83
N LEU A 45 6.87 -15.65 -4.10
CA LEU A 45 7.83 -14.56 -4.27
C LEU A 45 7.43 -13.72 -5.48
N ILE A 46 7.61 -12.42 -5.37
CA ILE A 46 7.35 -11.47 -6.45
C ILE A 46 8.64 -10.78 -6.87
N TYR A 47 8.72 -10.39 -8.14
CA TYR A 47 9.85 -9.66 -8.69
C TYR A 47 9.56 -8.16 -8.60
N ALA A 48 10.12 -7.51 -7.58
CA ALA A 48 9.75 -6.15 -7.21
C ALA A 48 10.90 -5.42 -6.52
N ASP A 49 10.73 -4.13 -6.29
CA ASP A 49 11.61 -3.33 -5.44
C ASP A 49 11.10 -3.35 -4.01
N ALA A 50 11.67 -4.20 -3.18
CA ALA A 50 11.22 -4.42 -1.81
C ALA A 50 11.25 -3.14 -0.96
N ALA A 51 12.26 -2.30 -1.12
CA ALA A 51 12.39 -1.05 -0.35
C ALA A 51 11.27 -0.06 -0.71
N LEU A 52 10.92 0.06 -1.98
CA LEU A 52 9.82 0.90 -2.42
C LEU A 52 8.46 0.35 -1.99
N LEU A 53 8.26 -0.97 -2.04
CA LEU A 53 7.02 -1.58 -1.54
C LEU A 53 6.88 -1.41 -0.02
N GLU A 54 7.97 -1.53 0.74
CA GLU A 54 7.97 -1.23 2.17
C GLU A 54 7.55 0.22 2.43
N HIS A 55 8.01 1.15 1.59
CA HIS A 55 7.60 2.55 1.66
C HIS A 55 6.09 2.73 1.41
N VAL A 56 5.50 1.99 0.47
CA VAL A 56 4.06 2.00 0.25
C VAL A 56 3.31 1.53 1.50
N VAL A 57 3.70 0.41 2.09
CA VAL A 57 3.05 -0.13 3.29
C VAL A 57 3.18 0.86 4.46
N LEU A 58 4.36 1.48 4.65
CA LEU A 58 4.57 2.51 5.65
C LEU A 58 3.62 3.70 5.48
N ASN A 59 3.46 4.20 4.26
CA ASN A 59 2.54 5.30 3.99
C ASN A 59 1.08 4.93 4.30
N LEU A 60 0.66 3.72 3.96
CA LEU A 60 -0.69 3.25 4.26
C LEU A 60 -0.90 3.08 5.76
N LEU A 61 0.10 2.61 6.51
CA LEU A 61 0.05 2.53 7.97
C LEU A 61 0.00 3.92 8.61
N ASP A 62 0.80 4.86 8.14
CA ASP A 62 0.79 6.24 8.64
C ASP A 62 -0.57 6.90 8.43
N ASN A 63 -1.21 6.66 7.30
CA ASN A 63 -2.57 7.12 7.05
C ASN A 63 -3.57 6.50 8.02
N ALA A 64 -3.49 5.19 8.24
CA ALA A 64 -4.36 4.49 9.19
C ALA A 64 -4.23 5.05 10.60
N VAL A 65 -3.01 5.31 11.07
CA VAL A 65 -2.73 5.93 12.37
C VAL A 65 -3.30 7.35 12.45
N LYS A 66 -3.08 8.18 11.42
CA LYS A 66 -3.54 9.57 11.42
C LYS A 66 -5.04 9.73 11.52
N TYR A 67 -5.79 8.86 10.88
CA TYR A 67 -7.23 9.01 10.71
C TYR A 67 -8.06 8.10 11.63
N SER A 68 -7.41 7.24 12.39
CA SER A 68 -8.06 6.35 13.35
C SER A 68 -8.02 6.90 14.77
N VAL A 69 -8.97 6.46 15.56
CA VAL A 69 -8.98 6.75 17.00
C VAL A 69 -7.88 5.93 17.69
N GLU A 70 -7.10 6.57 18.55
CA GLU A 70 -6.07 5.91 19.35
C GLU A 70 -6.65 4.71 20.12
N GLY A 71 -5.93 3.61 20.13
CA GLY A 71 -6.36 2.34 20.74
C GLY A 71 -7.25 1.47 19.86
N SER A 72 -7.68 1.96 18.70
CA SER A 72 -8.43 1.16 17.73
C SER A 72 -7.54 0.14 17.01
N GLU A 73 -8.17 -0.79 16.31
CA GLU A 73 -7.49 -1.82 15.55
C GLU A 73 -7.12 -1.33 14.14
N ILE A 74 -5.90 -1.63 13.72
CA ILE A 74 -5.43 -1.52 12.34
C ILE A 74 -5.06 -2.93 11.88
N GLU A 75 -5.63 -3.37 10.78
CA GLU A 75 -5.41 -4.71 10.24
C GLU A 75 -4.62 -4.62 8.93
N ILE A 76 -3.58 -5.44 8.82
CA ILE A 76 -2.88 -5.69 7.56
C ILE A 76 -3.22 -7.10 7.12
N GLN A 77 -3.70 -7.22 5.91
CA GLN A 77 -4.06 -8.51 5.32
C GLN A 77 -3.42 -8.64 3.94
N THR A 78 -2.95 -9.84 3.64
CA THR A 78 -2.48 -10.19 2.29
C THR A 78 -3.28 -11.35 1.75
N CYS A 79 -3.45 -11.40 0.45
CA CYS A 79 -4.03 -12.56 -0.23
C CYS A 79 -3.48 -12.72 -1.63
N LEU A 80 -3.61 -13.93 -2.16
CA LEU A 80 -3.40 -14.23 -3.56
C LEU A 80 -4.78 -14.33 -4.23
N ASP A 81 -5.00 -13.52 -5.24
CA ASP A 81 -6.23 -13.49 -6.03
C ASP A 81 -5.88 -13.64 -7.51
N ASP A 82 -6.15 -14.83 -8.05
CA ASP A 82 -5.81 -15.20 -9.40
C ASP A 82 -4.30 -15.02 -9.68
N SER A 83 -3.91 -14.04 -10.47
CA SER A 83 -2.52 -13.74 -10.85
C SER A 83 -1.94 -12.51 -10.14
N GLU A 84 -2.59 -12.04 -9.07
CA GLU A 84 -2.17 -10.88 -8.30
C GLU A 84 -1.99 -11.21 -6.83
N VAL A 85 -0.96 -10.64 -6.21
CA VAL A 85 -0.87 -10.54 -4.76
C VAL A 85 -1.46 -9.21 -4.32
N ILE A 86 -2.27 -9.22 -3.27
CA ILE A 86 -2.95 -8.04 -2.77
C ILE A 86 -2.52 -7.81 -1.33
N VAL A 87 -2.18 -6.56 -1.01
CA VAL A 87 -1.92 -6.10 0.36
C VAL A 87 -2.98 -5.07 0.72
N MET A 88 -3.64 -5.24 1.85
CA MET A 88 -4.68 -4.37 2.37
C MET A 88 -4.30 -3.84 3.74
N VAL A 89 -4.52 -2.56 3.96
CA VAL A 89 -4.46 -1.91 5.27
C VAL A 89 -5.84 -1.38 5.60
N LYS A 90 -6.42 -1.86 6.68
CA LYS A 90 -7.79 -1.55 7.09
C LYS A 90 -7.76 -0.80 8.43
N ASP A 91 -8.52 0.25 8.53
CA ASP A 91 -8.66 1.04 9.76
C ASP A 91 -10.13 1.19 10.17
N LEU A 92 -10.35 1.70 11.36
CA LEU A 92 -11.66 2.02 11.94
C LEU A 92 -11.84 3.54 12.09
N GLY A 93 -11.19 4.33 11.23
CA GLY A 93 -11.19 5.78 11.30
C GLY A 93 -12.40 6.45 10.64
N LEU A 94 -12.17 7.63 10.09
CA LEU A 94 -13.20 8.47 9.50
C LEU A 94 -13.87 7.87 8.25
N GLY A 95 -13.20 6.93 7.60
CA GLY A 95 -13.64 6.40 6.32
C GLY A 95 -13.38 7.38 5.16
N VAL A 96 -13.77 6.96 3.97
CA VAL A 96 -13.62 7.72 2.74
C VAL A 96 -14.98 7.87 2.08
N THR A 97 -15.37 9.10 1.75
CA THR A 97 -16.63 9.35 1.05
C THR A 97 -16.53 8.95 -0.43
N ALA A 98 -17.66 8.62 -1.04
CA ALA A 98 -17.74 8.36 -2.48
C ALA A 98 -17.23 9.53 -3.33
N LYS A 99 -17.37 10.76 -2.84
CA LYS A 99 -16.91 11.98 -3.49
C LYS A 99 -15.37 12.08 -3.49
N ASP A 100 -14.72 11.66 -2.41
CA ASP A 100 -13.27 11.75 -2.26
C ASP A 100 -12.52 10.60 -2.95
N LEU A 101 -13.14 9.41 -3.06
CA LEU A 101 -12.51 8.22 -3.62
C LEU A 101 -11.79 8.43 -4.95
N PRO A 102 -12.35 9.13 -5.96
CA PRO A 102 -11.69 9.33 -7.25
C PRO A 102 -10.43 10.19 -7.17
N HIS A 103 -10.23 10.95 -6.10
CA HIS A 103 -9.20 11.98 -5.98
C HIS A 103 -8.12 11.66 -4.95
N LEU A 104 -8.28 10.58 -4.18
CA LEU A 104 -7.38 10.28 -3.05
C LEU A 104 -5.90 10.16 -3.41
N PHE A 105 -5.60 9.72 -4.62
CA PHE A 105 -4.23 9.52 -5.11
C PHE A 105 -3.71 10.69 -5.93
N ASP A 106 -4.51 11.75 -6.09
CA ASP A 106 -4.08 12.98 -6.74
C ASP A 106 -3.10 13.74 -5.86
N LYS A 107 -2.09 14.36 -6.46
CA LYS A 107 -1.12 15.17 -5.71
C LYS A 107 -1.82 16.32 -4.97
N PHE A 108 -1.46 16.50 -3.71
CA PHE A 108 -1.97 17.56 -2.83
C PHE A 108 -3.46 17.48 -2.50
N TYR A 109 -4.15 16.43 -2.95
CA TYR A 109 -5.55 16.24 -2.58
C TYR A 109 -5.68 15.86 -1.11
N ARG A 110 -6.62 16.47 -0.44
CA ARG A 110 -6.98 16.16 0.95
C ARG A 110 -8.52 16.13 1.07
N ALA A 111 -9.06 15.04 1.62
CA ALA A 111 -10.49 14.95 1.90
C ALA A 111 -10.91 16.03 2.92
N ARG A 112 -12.10 16.62 2.75
CA ARG A 112 -12.59 17.69 3.62
C ARG A 112 -12.57 17.37 5.10
N GLN A 113 -12.94 16.16 5.47
CA GLN A 113 -12.95 15.71 6.87
C GLN A 113 -11.54 15.57 7.47
N THR A 114 -10.50 15.64 6.67
CA THR A 114 -9.10 15.50 7.08
C THR A 114 -8.29 16.80 6.96
N GLU A 115 -8.91 17.91 6.56
CA GLU A 115 -8.22 19.20 6.36
C GLU A 115 -7.51 19.71 7.62
N LYS A 116 -8.03 19.38 8.81
CA LYS A 116 -7.46 19.77 10.10
C LYS A 116 -6.31 18.85 10.55
N ILE A 117 -6.11 17.72 9.89
CA ILE A 117 -5.04 16.77 10.23
C ILE A 117 -3.81 17.13 9.41
N SER A 118 -2.64 17.19 10.06
CA SER A 118 -1.40 17.55 9.38
C SER A 118 -1.04 16.57 8.26
N GLY A 119 -0.54 17.08 7.14
CA GLY A 119 -0.11 16.26 6.01
C GLY A 119 -0.02 17.11 4.73
N THR A 120 0.77 16.65 3.78
CA THR A 120 1.04 17.37 2.52
C THR A 120 0.13 16.94 1.36
N GLY A 121 -0.59 15.82 1.50
CA GLY A 121 -1.36 15.24 0.39
C GLY A 121 -0.48 14.54 -0.67
N LEU A 122 0.78 14.25 -0.35
CA LEU A 122 1.72 13.59 -1.28
C LEU A 122 1.90 12.09 -1.04
N GLY A 123 1.64 11.60 0.17
CA GLY A 123 1.90 10.21 0.54
C GLY A 123 1.20 9.20 -0.37
N LEU A 124 -0.09 9.36 -0.62
CA LEU A 124 -0.85 8.46 -1.49
C LEU A 124 -0.46 8.61 -2.97
N ALA A 125 -0.14 9.82 -3.43
CA ALA A 125 0.35 10.03 -4.80
C ALA A 125 1.70 9.34 -5.03
N ILE A 126 2.59 9.34 -4.04
CA ILE A 126 3.86 8.60 -4.07
C ILE A 126 3.60 7.09 -4.13
N CYS A 127 2.68 6.58 -3.29
CA CYS A 127 2.28 5.17 -3.33
C CYS A 127 1.78 4.77 -4.72
N LYS A 128 0.92 5.59 -5.33
CA LYS A 128 0.42 5.33 -6.68
C LYS A 128 1.56 5.27 -7.70
N GLY A 129 2.50 6.20 -7.66
CA GLY A 129 3.66 6.21 -8.54
C GLY A 129 4.51 4.94 -8.42
N ILE A 130 4.73 4.47 -7.21
CA ILE A 130 5.48 3.23 -6.94
C ILE A 130 4.73 2.01 -7.47
N VAL A 131 3.45 1.90 -7.15
CA VAL A 131 2.62 0.76 -7.58
C VAL A 131 2.45 0.73 -9.09
N ASP A 132 2.22 1.87 -9.73
CA ASP A 132 2.15 1.99 -11.19
C ASP A 132 3.46 1.55 -11.86
N ALA A 133 4.62 1.94 -11.30
CA ALA A 133 5.94 1.51 -11.79
C ALA A 133 6.13 -0.01 -11.71
N HIS A 134 5.46 -0.68 -10.77
CA HIS A 134 5.45 -2.14 -10.64
C HIS A 134 4.35 -2.80 -11.48
N ARG A 135 3.66 -2.07 -12.35
CA ARG A 135 2.51 -2.55 -13.16
C ARG A 135 1.35 -3.07 -12.32
N GLY A 136 1.23 -2.57 -11.11
CA GLY A 136 0.16 -2.88 -10.19
C GLY A 136 -0.98 -1.86 -10.24
N ARG A 137 -1.87 -1.98 -9.30
CA ARG A 137 -2.99 -1.05 -9.09
C ARG A 137 -3.15 -0.76 -7.60
N ILE A 138 -3.55 0.44 -7.26
CA ILE A 138 -3.82 0.88 -5.90
C ILE A 138 -5.21 1.50 -5.83
N TRP A 139 -5.95 1.22 -4.77
CA TRP A 139 -7.30 1.73 -4.58
C TRP A 139 -7.63 1.88 -3.11
N ALA A 140 -8.71 2.57 -2.84
CA ALA A 140 -9.31 2.65 -1.52
C ALA A 140 -10.81 2.41 -1.62
N LYS A 141 -11.40 1.94 -0.53
CA LYS A 141 -12.84 1.80 -0.40
C LYS A 141 -13.26 2.03 1.05
N GLN A 142 -14.53 2.36 1.24
CA GLN A 142 -15.12 2.45 2.56
C GLN A 142 -15.27 1.04 3.16
N ARG A 143 -14.85 0.90 4.41
CA ARG A 143 -15.01 -0.35 5.16
C ARG A 143 -16.43 -0.48 5.69
N THR A 144 -17.02 -1.67 5.53
CA THR A 144 -18.31 -1.98 6.16
C THR A 144 -18.17 -1.92 7.68
N GLY A 145 -19.04 -1.14 8.34
CA GLY A 145 -18.98 -0.91 9.77
C GLY A 145 -18.13 0.28 10.22
N GLY A 146 -17.56 1.03 9.28
CA GLY A 146 -16.76 2.23 9.52
C GLY A 146 -15.28 2.08 9.22
N GLY A 147 -14.65 3.19 8.83
CA GLY A 147 -13.24 3.23 8.46
C GLY A 147 -12.99 3.01 6.98
N SER A 148 -11.76 2.74 6.64
CA SER A 148 -11.27 2.64 5.27
C SER A 148 -10.49 1.35 5.04
N ILE A 149 -10.45 0.94 3.77
CA ILE A 149 -9.53 -0.08 3.28
C ILE A 149 -8.70 0.57 2.18
N PHE A 150 -7.38 0.59 2.35
CA PHE A 150 -6.42 0.93 1.31
C PHE A 150 -5.72 -0.34 0.85
N ALA A 151 -5.67 -0.56 -0.43
CA ALA A 151 -5.13 -1.79 -0.98
C ALA A 151 -4.29 -1.52 -2.23
N PHE A 152 -3.30 -2.35 -2.44
CA PHE A 152 -2.60 -2.43 -3.71
C PHE A 152 -2.41 -3.88 -4.14
N ALA A 153 -2.38 -4.08 -5.44
CA ALA A 153 -2.17 -5.37 -6.06
C ALA A 153 -0.98 -5.33 -7.01
N LEU A 154 -0.21 -6.39 -7.03
CA LEU A 154 0.94 -6.56 -7.90
C LEU A 154 0.83 -7.87 -8.68
N PRO A 155 1.22 -7.88 -9.97
CA PRO A 155 1.22 -9.10 -10.75
C PRO A 155 2.28 -10.08 -10.24
N VAL A 156 1.95 -11.36 -10.18
CA VAL A 156 2.90 -12.43 -9.81
C VAL A 156 3.70 -12.95 -10.98
N THR A 157 3.30 -12.63 -12.21
CA THR A 157 3.97 -13.06 -13.44
C THR A 157 4.99 -12.04 -13.90
N LEU A 158 6.16 -12.51 -14.37
CA LEU A 158 7.13 -11.67 -15.04
C LEU A 158 6.55 -11.13 -16.36
N PRO A 159 6.89 -9.89 -16.75
CA PRO A 159 6.57 -9.39 -18.08
C PRO A 159 7.15 -10.30 -19.16
N GLU A 160 6.42 -10.53 -20.24
CA GLU A 160 6.80 -11.43 -21.35
C GLU A 160 8.16 -11.08 -22.00
N GLU A 161 8.62 -9.85 -21.87
CA GLU A 161 9.90 -9.39 -22.43
C GLU A 161 11.15 -10.10 -21.90
N LYS A 162 11.06 -10.82 -20.76
CA LYS A 162 12.15 -11.64 -20.23
C LYS A 162 12.10 -13.11 -20.60
N ALA A 163 11.02 -13.55 -21.22
CA ALA A 163 10.91 -14.94 -21.71
C ALA A 163 11.65 -15.16 -23.05
N GLY A 164 12.10 -14.10 -23.72
CA GLY A 164 12.76 -14.15 -25.02
C GLY A 164 14.29 -14.27 -25.01
N GLU A 165 14.94 -14.12 -23.85
CA GLU A 165 16.41 -14.29 -23.74
C GLU A 165 16.75 -15.69 -23.22
N LYS A 166 16.35 -16.72 -23.96
CA LYS A 166 17.08 -17.99 -23.91
C LYS A 166 17.96 -18.04 -25.14
N ASN A 167 19.21 -17.77 -24.86
CA ASN A 167 20.35 -17.89 -25.76
C ASN A 167 20.40 -19.16 -26.57
N ASP A 168 20.74 -18.98 -27.81
CA ASP A 168 21.45 -19.97 -28.61
C ASP A 168 22.86 -20.20 -28.03
#